data_eec1323635308420fac82fe6de40c026
#
_entry.id   eec1323635308420fac82fe6de40c026
#
_cell.length_a   1.000
_cell.length_b   1.000
_cell.length_c   1.000
_cell.angle_alpha   90.00
_cell.angle_beta   90.00
_cell.angle_gamma   90.00
#
_symmetry.space_group_name_H-M   'P 1'
#
loop_
_entity.id
_entity.type
_entity.pdbx_description
1 polymer ?
#
loop_
_entity_poly.entity_id
_entity_poly.type
_entity_poly.pdbx_seq_one_letter_code
_entity_poly.pdbx_strand_id
1 'polypeptide(L)'
;RPVVIRAEDVRQDTRGVMRRMWETIGLPDVEAAFEWQNERPKDWAQVEGWHSDVSASRGIRPLTETEVQEQRQKFEALALLHPKMNAYLAHHLPYYERLSAEALVA
;
A
#
# COMPACT_ATOMS: atom_id res chain seq x y z
N ARG A 1 15.51 15.67 1.01
CA ARG A 1 15.36 14.39 0.29
C ARG A 1 14.07 13.70 0.76
N PRO A 2 13.20 13.24 -0.13
CA PRO A 2 11.97 12.55 0.29
C PRO A 2 12.30 11.20 0.94
N VAL A 3 11.47 10.80 1.90
CA VAL A 3 11.49 9.47 2.49
C VAL A 3 10.56 8.59 1.64
N VAL A 4 11.08 7.47 1.18
CA VAL A 4 10.34 6.52 0.34
C VAL A 4 10.07 5.25 1.13
N ILE A 5 8.82 4.81 1.11
CA ILE A 5 8.41 3.48 1.59
C ILE A 5 7.58 2.80 0.50
N ARG A 6 7.70 1.49 0.37
CA ARG A 6 6.87 0.73 -0.57
C ARG A 6 5.66 0.16 0.15
N ALA A 7 4.50 0.25 -0.48
CA ALA A 7 3.25 -0.25 0.09
C ALA A 7 3.31 -1.76 0.37
N GLU A 8 3.93 -2.52 -0.50
CA GLU A 8 4.13 -3.96 -0.31
C GLU A 8 4.99 -4.29 0.91
N ASP A 9 6.04 -3.50 1.19
CA ASP A 9 6.87 -3.69 2.38
C ASP A 9 6.09 -3.37 3.66
N VAL A 10 5.27 -2.32 3.63
CA VAL A 10 4.37 -1.99 4.75
C VAL A 10 3.39 -3.13 5.03
N ARG A 11 2.89 -3.78 4.00
CA ARG A 11 1.99 -4.93 4.16
C ARG A 11 2.71 -6.21 4.62
N GLN A 12 3.97 -6.39 4.28
CA GLN A 12 4.76 -7.55 4.69
C GLN A 12 5.29 -7.42 6.12
N ASP A 13 5.79 -6.25 6.49
CA ASP A 13 6.29 -5.94 7.82
C ASP A 13 5.89 -4.53 8.24
N THR A 14 4.62 -4.38 8.57
CA THR A 14 4.04 -3.08 8.93
C THR A 14 4.79 -2.41 10.06
N ARG A 15 5.07 -3.14 11.14
CA ARG A 15 5.71 -2.59 12.34
C ARG A 15 7.15 -2.17 12.07
N GLY A 16 7.92 -3.02 11.42
CA GLY A 16 9.31 -2.75 11.10
C GLY A 16 9.49 -1.55 10.19
N VAL A 17 8.73 -1.50 9.10
CA VAL A 17 8.81 -0.39 8.13
C VAL A 17 8.33 0.93 8.73
N MET A 18 7.22 0.93 9.46
CA MET A 18 6.68 2.14 10.07
C MET A 18 7.59 2.69 11.17
N ARG A 19 8.17 1.83 12.00
CA ARG A 19 9.16 2.25 13.00
C ARG A 19 10.39 2.87 12.34
N ARG A 20 10.88 2.24 11.28
CA ARG A 20 12.01 2.78 10.53
C ARG A 20 11.69 4.14 9.91
N MET A 21 10.48 4.32 9.41
CA MET A 21 10.02 5.62 8.90
C MET A 21 9.98 6.67 10.02
N TRP A 22 9.35 6.37 11.14
CA TRP A 22 9.27 7.31 12.28
C TRP A 22 10.64 7.71 12.78
N GLU A 23 11.54 6.74 12.95
CA GLU A 23 12.95 7.02 13.32
C GLU A 23 13.59 7.99 12.31
N THR A 24 13.41 7.74 11.02
CA THR A 24 14.02 8.54 9.96
C THR A 24 13.53 9.98 9.94
N ILE A 25 12.24 10.21 10.23
CA ILE A 25 11.65 11.56 10.25
C ILE A 25 11.61 12.19 11.64
N GLY A 26 12.13 11.51 12.65
CA GLY A 26 12.23 12.03 14.01
C GLY A 26 10.92 12.03 14.80
N LEU A 27 10.01 11.10 14.49
CA LEU A 27 8.77 10.91 15.23
C LEU A 27 8.88 9.76 16.23
N PRO A 28 8.14 9.85 17.37
CA PRO A 28 8.11 8.75 18.33
C PRO A 28 7.36 7.53 17.77
N ASP A 29 7.71 6.37 18.28
CA ASP A 29 7.01 5.12 18.00
C ASP A 29 5.59 5.16 18.61
N VAL A 30 4.56 4.90 17.82
CA VAL A 30 3.16 4.95 18.25
C VAL A 30 2.49 3.60 18.00
N GLU A 31 2.55 2.73 19.00
CA GLU A 31 1.98 1.37 18.91
C GLU A 31 0.48 1.39 18.57
N ALA A 32 -0.27 2.35 19.11
CA ALA A 32 -1.71 2.48 18.84
C ALA A 32 -2.05 2.78 17.37
N ALA A 33 -1.09 3.18 16.54
CA ALA A 33 -1.31 3.44 15.13
C ALA A 33 -1.49 2.16 14.29
N PHE A 34 -1.14 1.00 14.82
CA PHE A 34 -1.20 -0.27 14.08
C PHE A 34 -2.55 -0.96 14.11
N GLU A 35 -3.42 -0.58 15.04
CA GLU A 35 -4.73 -1.19 15.21
C GLU A 35 -5.79 -0.11 15.37
N TRP A 36 -6.93 -0.31 14.75
CA TRP A 36 -8.08 0.57 14.87
C TRP A 36 -9.36 -0.24 14.95
N GLN A 37 -10.42 0.41 15.43
CA GLN A 37 -11.74 -0.19 15.44
C GLN A 37 -12.35 -0.11 14.03
N ASN A 38 -13.07 -1.17 13.65
CA ASN A 38 -13.78 -1.21 12.38
C ASN A 38 -15.08 -0.39 12.46
N GLU A 39 -14.95 0.86 12.88
CA GLU A 39 -16.03 1.82 12.95
C GLU A 39 -16.14 2.62 11.66
N ARG A 40 -17.35 3.07 11.41
CA ARG A 40 -17.64 3.94 10.30
C ARG A 40 -17.98 5.33 10.83
N PRO A 41 -17.07 6.31 10.70
CA PRO A 41 -17.37 7.68 11.07
C PRO A 41 -18.59 8.21 10.31
N LYS A 42 -19.45 8.96 11.01
CA LYS A 42 -20.69 9.53 10.42
C LYS A 42 -20.38 10.42 9.23
N ASP A 43 -19.26 11.12 9.28
CA ASP A 43 -18.83 12.05 8.23
C ASP A 43 -18.48 11.33 6.91
N TRP A 44 -18.28 10.02 6.95
CA TRP A 44 -17.98 9.22 5.75
C TRP A 44 -19.24 8.78 4.98
N ALA A 45 -20.43 9.05 5.49
CA ALA A 45 -21.67 8.63 4.85
C ALA A 45 -21.83 9.17 3.40
N GLN A 46 -21.27 10.35 3.13
CA GLN A 46 -21.32 10.96 1.80
C GLN A 46 -20.38 10.32 0.78
N VAL A 47 -19.36 9.61 1.25
CA VAL A 47 -18.33 8.96 0.41
C VAL A 47 -18.23 7.47 0.70
N GLU A 48 -19.35 6.86 0.94
CA GLU A 48 -19.50 5.50 1.46
C GLU A 48 -18.71 4.45 0.69
N GLY A 49 -18.75 4.47 -0.62
CA GLY A 49 -18.07 3.49 -1.46
C GLY A 49 -16.54 3.60 -1.46
N TRP A 50 -15.98 4.69 -0.96
CA TRP A 50 -14.54 4.96 -0.98
C TRP A 50 -13.81 4.39 0.23
N HIS A 51 -14.53 4.11 1.31
CA HIS A 51 -13.94 3.71 2.60
C HIS A 51 -14.35 2.31 3.04
N SER A 52 -14.92 1.50 2.16
CA SER A 52 -15.44 0.17 2.51
C SER A 52 -14.36 -0.73 3.12
N ASP A 53 -13.17 -0.78 2.51
CA ASP A 53 -12.08 -1.62 3.01
C ASP A 53 -11.55 -1.13 4.37
N VAL A 54 -11.39 0.17 4.55
CA VAL A 54 -10.95 0.75 5.81
C VAL A 54 -11.97 0.51 6.91
N SER A 55 -13.26 0.72 6.62
CA SER A 55 -14.37 0.50 7.56
C SER A 55 -14.48 -0.94 8.02
N ALA A 56 -14.13 -1.90 7.16
CA ALA A 56 -14.18 -3.33 7.45
C ALA A 56 -12.90 -3.86 8.09
N SER A 57 -11.85 -3.05 8.20
CA SER A 57 -10.53 -3.47 8.71
C SER A 57 -10.28 -3.00 10.13
N ARG A 58 -9.30 -3.64 10.80
CA ARG A 58 -8.79 -3.26 12.13
C ARG A 58 -7.29 -2.97 12.12
N GLY A 59 -6.68 -2.98 10.96
CA GLY A 59 -5.25 -2.78 10.79
C GLY A 59 -4.87 -2.99 9.34
N ILE A 60 -3.60 -2.88 9.04
CA ILE A 60 -3.07 -3.15 7.70
C ILE A 60 -2.99 -4.67 7.51
N ARG A 61 -3.65 -5.17 6.47
CA ARG A 61 -3.68 -6.59 6.17
C ARG A 61 -2.38 -7.05 5.54
N PRO A 62 -1.84 -8.20 5.96
CA PRO A 62 -0.65 -8.78 5.34
C PRO A 62 -0.84 -9.01 3.84
N LEU A 63 0.23 -8.83 3.08
CA LEU A 63 0.26 -9.19 1.67
C LEU A 63 0.54 -10.69 1.55
N THR A 64 -0.33 -11.42 0.86
CA THR A 64 -0.15 -12.85 0.60
C THR A 64 0.36 -13.09 -0.81
N GLU A 65 1.08 -14.19 -1.02
CA GLU A 65 1.55 -14.59 -2.35
C GLU A 65 0.38 -14.85 -3.30
N THR A 66 -0.69 -15.45 -2.81
CA THR A 66 -1.93 -15.66 -3.57
C THR A 66 -2.50 -14.34 -4.09
N GLU A 67 -2.58 -13.32 -3.23
CA GLU A 67 -3.05 -11.99 -3.62
C GLU A 67 -2.15 -11.35 -4.70
N VAL A 68 -0.84 -11.48 -4.56
CA VAL A 68 0.11 -10.98 -5.57
C VAL A 68 -0.14 -11.63 -6.92
N GLN A 69 -0.32 -12.94 -6.94
CA GLN A 69 -0.60 -13.68 -8.18
C GLN A 69 -1.97 -13.33 -8.78
N GLU A 70 -2.99 -13.18 -7.97
CA GLU A 70 -4.32 -12.76 -8.41
C GLU A 70 -4.29 -11.37 -9.05
N GLN A 71 -3.57 -10.43 -8.46
CA GLN A 71 -3.41 -9.09 -9.03
C GLN A 71 -2.66 -9.11 -10.35
N ARG A 72 -1.62 -9.94 -10.46
CA ARG A 72 -0.89 -10.13 -11.72
C ARG A 72 -1.81 -10.69 -12.81
N GLN A 73 -2.59 -11.71 -12.50
CA GLN A 73 -3.54 -12.32 -13.44
C GLN A 73 -4.62 -11.33 -13.88
N LYS A 74 -5.13 -10.51 -12.97
CA LYS A 74 -6.07 -9.44 -13.30
C LYS A 74 -5.48 -8.43 -14.26
N PHE A 75 -4.23 -8.02 -14.01
CA PHE A 75 -3.54 -7.09 -14.91
C PHE A 75 -3.34 -7.70 -16.30
N GLU A 76 -2.87 -8.94 -16.38
CA GLU A 76 -2.65 -9.65 -17.65
C GLU A 76 -3.95 -9.77 -18.46
N ALA A 77 -5.05 -10.14 -17.82
CA ALA A 77 -6.36 -10.22 -18.45
C ALA A 77 -6.83 -8.85 -18.94
N LEU A 78 -6.65 -7.80 -18.14
CA LEU A 78 -7.01 -6.44 -18.51
C LEU A 78 -6.17 -5.94 -19.69
N ALA A 79 -4.88 -6.25 -19.70
CA ALA A 79 -3.96 -5.85 -20.77
C ALA A 79 -4.26 -6.54 -22.11
N LEU A 80 -4.84 -7.74 -22.10
CA LEU A 80 -5.33 -8.41 -23.32
C LEU A 80 -6.51 -7.65 -23.94
N LEU A 81 -7.41 -7.12 -23.10
CA LEU A 81 -8.56 -6.33 -23.56
C LEU A 81 -8.17 -4.89 -23.92
N HIS A 82 -7.18 -4.35 -23.22
CA HIS A 82 -6.72 -2.96 -23.35
C HIS A 82 -5.19 -2.92 -23.47
N PRO A 83 -4.63 -3.13 -24.67
CA PRO A 83 -3.16 -3.20 -24.89
C PRO A 83 -2.39 -1.98 -24.42
N LYS A 84 -3.03 -0.79 -24.36
CA LYS A 84 -2.43 0.43 -23.81
C LYS A 84 -1.96 0.27 -22.35
N MET A 85 -2.53 -0.66 -21.61
CA MET A 85 -2.11 -0.93 -20.22
C MET A 85 -0.65 -1.38 -20.15
N ASN A 86 -0.18 -2.15 -21.12
CA ASN A 86 1.23 -2.53 -21.19
C ASN A 86 2.16 -1.33 -21.44
N ALA A 87 1.74 -0.40 -22.28
CA ALA A 87 2.48 0.82 -22.55
C ALA A 87 2.54 1.73 -21.31
N TYR A 88 1.45 1.86 -20.59
CA TYR A 88 1.40 2.61 -19.33
C TYR A 88 2.31 2.01 -18.26
N LEU A 89 2.28 0.69 -18.09
CA LEU A 89 3.19 0.01 -17.17
C LEU A 89 4.65 0.24 -17.55
N ALA A 90 5.00 0.04 -18.81
CA ALA A 90 6.37 0.24 -19.31
C ALA A 90 6.84 1.69 -19.11
N HIS A 91 5.94 2.68 -19.23
CA HIS A 91 6.25 4.08 -18.99
C HIS A 91 6.52 4.39 -17.52
N HIS A 92 5.72 3.83 -16.61
CA HIS A 92 5.79 4.15 -15.18
C HIS A 92 6.78 3.29 -14.39
N LEU A 93 7.03 2.07 -14.83
CA LEU A 93 7.88 1.10 -14.11
C LEU A 93 9.29 1.62 -13.77
N PRO A 94 10.02 2.32 -14.66
CA PRO A 94 11.35 2.85 -14.34
C PRO A 94 11.34 3.85 -13.18
N TYR A 95 10.28 4.64 -13.05
CA TYR A 95 10.13 5.58 -11.92
C TYR A 95 9.91 4.85 -10.61
N TYR A 96 9.05 3.82 -10.62
CA TYR A 96 8.84 2.96 -9.47
C TYR A 96 10.14 2.27 -9.04
N GLU A 97 10.88 1.70 -9.98
CA GLU A 97 12.15 1.01 -9.71
C GLU A 97 13.20 1.96 -9.10
N ARG A 98 13.28 3.18 -9.63
CA ARG A 98 14.20 4.20 -9.09
C ARG A 98 13.85 4.58 -7.65
N LEU A 99 12.57 4.82 -7.36
CA LEU A 99 12.13 5.13 -6.01
C LEU A 99 12.29 3.92 -5.08
N SER A 100 11.99 2.72 -5.55
CA SER A 100 12.15 1.48 -4.78
C SER A 100 13.59 1.22 -4.36
N ALA A 101 14.57 1.61 -5.19
CA ALA A 101 15.99 1.48 -4.84
C ALA A 101 16.40 2.35 -3.64
N GLU A 102 15.63 3.39 -3.34
CA GLU A 102 15.85 4.29 -2.21
C GLU A 102 14.88 4.03 -1.03
N ALA A 103 14.02 3.03 -1.14
CA ALA A 103 13.02 2.76 -0.12
C ALA A 103 13.65 2.30 1.20
N LEU A 104 13.06 2.76 2.31
CA LEU A 104 13.42 2.28 3.63
C LEU A 104 13.08 0.80 3.76
N VAL A 105 13.96 0.05 4.39
CA VAL A 105 13.74 -1.33 4.79
C VAL A 105 13.70 -1.45 6.30
N ALA A 106 12.95 -2.42 6.78
CA ALA A 106 12.78 -2.68 8.20
C ALA A 106 14.10 -3.09 8.89
#